data_732997d8812f9ee3b9fb8b14a5eaf38e
#
_entry.id   732997d8812f9ee3b9fb8b14a5eaf38e
#
_cell.length_a   1.000
_cell.length_b   1.000
_cell.length_c   1.000
_cell.angle_alpha   90.00
_cell.angle_beta   90.00
_cell.angle_gamma   90.00
#
_symmetry.space_group_name_H-M   'P 1'
#
loop_
_entity.id
_entity.type
_entity.pdbx_description
1 polymer ?
#
loop_
_entity_poly.entity_id
_entity_poly.type
_entity_poly.pdbx_seq_one_letter_code
_entity_poly.pdbx_strand_id
1 'polypeptide(L)'
;ERAYLAWLDSVFARYPDLVIENCSSGGMRIDYAMLSRHSIQSTSDQEDYLRYASIAANAPSGLTPEQSAIWSYPMKGGGREEAVFNMCNALMQRIHQSGHLAEIPEEDFTLVKEALDYYKTIRGDIKRALPFWPLGTSHFADTWVSLGLKTAHKAYITVWRRGAPDGRCTLPVDFLRGNEHVNVRCAYPANHNTKCAWNPEKGTLTV
;
A
#
# COMPACT_ATOMS: atom_id res chain seq x y z
N GLU A 1 30.79 -6.15 -3.10
CA GLU A 1 29.54 -6.41 -2.38
C GLU A 1 29.81 -6.89 -0.95
N ARG A 2 30.56 -8.00 -0.71
CA ARG A 2 30.85 -8.51 0.64
C ARG A 2 31.46 -7.47 1.58
N ALA A 3 32.41 -6.64 1.10
CA ALA A 3 33.03 -5.59 1.91
C ALA A 3 32.00 -4.52 2.32
N TYR A 4 31.07 -4.19 1.45
CA TYR A 4 29.99 -3.23 1.76
C TYR A 4 29.02 -3.79 2.83
N LEU A 5 28.62 -5.05 2.69
CA LEU A 5 27.76 -5.71 3.69
C LEU A 5 28.46 -5.80 5.05
N ALA A 6 29.75 -6.18 5.07
CA ALA A 6 30.53 -6.23 6.30
C ALA A 6 30.71 -4.85 6.95
N TRP A 7 30.85 -3.79 6.14
CA TRP A 7 30.87 -2.41 6.64
C TRP A 7 29.52 -2.03 7.26
N LEU A 8 28.39 -2.32 6.60
CA LEU A 8 27.05 -2.10 7.17
C LEU A 8 26.88 -2.85 8.50
N ASP A 9 27.29 -4.11 8.56
CA ASP A 9 27.22 -4.92 9.79
C ASP A 9 28.03 -4.27 10.91
N SER A 10 29.21 -3.70 10.61
CA SER A 10 30.02 -2.96 11.59
C SER A 10 29.36 -1.66 12.08
N VAL A 11 28.62 -0.96 11.20
CA VAL A 11 27.85 0.23 11.55
C VAL A 11 26.73 -0.12 12.51
N PHE A 12 25.93 -1.15 12.19
CA PHE A 12 24.83 -1.60 13.06
C PHE A 12 25.32 -2.17 14.39
N ALA A 13 26.47 -2.87 14.41
CA ALA A 13 27.09 -3.33 15.65
C ALA A 13 27.49 -2.16 16.56
N ARG A 14 27.97 -1.06 15.98
CA ARG A 14 28.35 0.15 16.72
C ARG A 14 27.15 1.00 17.13
N TYR A 15 26.10 1.00 16.31
CA TYR A 15 24.90 1.83 16.50
C TYR A 15 23.63 0.98 16.34
N PRO A 16 23.28 0.15 17.35
CA PRO A 16 22.22 -0.84 17.23
C PRO A 16 20.81 -0.25 17.03
N ASP A 17 20.60 1.00 17.45
CA ASP A 17 19.32 1.70 17.29
C ASP A 17 19.23 2.51 15.99
N LEU A 18 20.27 2.46 15.15
CA LEU A 18 20.28 3.20 13.88
C LEU A 18 19.31 2.57 12.89
N VAL A 19 18.46 3.39 12.31
CA VAL A 19 17.58 3.01 11.20
C VAL A 19 18.15 3.58 9.91
N ILE A 20 18.41 2.71 8.95
CA ILE A 20 18.87 3.11 7.62
C ILE A 20 17.79 2.69 6.61
N GLU A 21 17.39 3.64 5.77
CA GLU A 21 16.57 3.35 4.59
C GLU A 21 17.47 2.92 3.44
N ASN A 22 17.15 1.78 2.84
CA ASN A 22 17.77 1.35 1.60
C ASN A 22 17.03 1.97 0.42
N CYS A 23 17.78 2.62 -0.45
CA CYS A 23 17.29 3.21 -1.68
C CYS A 23 18.38 3.13 -2.75
N SER A 24 18.00 3.01 -3.99
CA SER A 24 18.85 3.22 -5.16
C SER A 24 17.93 3.38 -6.35
N SER A 25 17.68 4.64 -6.77
CA SER A 25 16.66 4.93 -7.78
C SER A 25 15.36 4.15 -7.50
N GLY A 26 14.85 4.28 -6.28
CA GLY A 26 13.74 3.49 -5.79
C GLY A 26 14.15 2.04 -5.44
N GLY A 27 13.67 1.07 -6.21
CA GLY A 27 13.76 -0.35 -5.88
C GLY A 27 14.95 -1.13 -6.42
N MET A 28 15.99 -0.52 -6.99
CA MET A 28 17.08 -1.24 -7.65
C MET A 28 17.92 -2.14 -6.74
N ARG A 29 17.86 -1.95 -5.41
CA ARG A 29 18.55 -2.78 -4.42
C ARG A 29 17.60 -3.56 -3.53
N ILE A 30 16.49 -4.01 -4.08
CA ILE A 30 15.58 -4.93 -3.40
C ILE A 30 16.16 -6.34 -3.54
N ASP A 31 17.02 -6.72 -2.60
CA ASP A 31 17.54 -8.06 -2.46
C ASP A 31 17.61 -8.46 -0.97
N TYR A 32 17.62 -9.76 -0.69
CA TYR A 32 17.54 -10.25 0.69
C TYR A 32 18.74 -9.86 1.56
N ALA A 33 19.93 -9.66 0.98
CA ALA A 33 21.11 -9.24 1.73
C ALA A 33 20.95 -7.80 2.25
N MET A 34 20.35 -6.93 1.45
CA MET A 34 20.02 -5.56 1.84
C MET A 34 18.80 -5.54 2.78
N LEU A 35 17.75 -6.27 2.45
CA LEU A 35 16.51 -6.32 3.25
C LEU A 35 16.72 -6.86 4.66
N SER A 36 17.68 -7.79 4.84
CA SER A 36 18.03 -8.32 6.16
C SER A 36 18.72 -7.31 7.08
N ARG A 37 19.18 -6.17 6.55
CA ARG A 37 19.93 -5.14 7.28
C ARG A 37 19.16 -3.84 7.44
N HIS A 38 18.29 -3.52 6.49
CA HIS A 38 17.61 -2.24 6.44
C HIS A 38 16.16 -2.37 6.90
N SER A 39 15.75 -1.55 7.85
CA SER A 39 14.38 -1.54 8.38
C SER A 39 13.38 -0.90 7.42
N ILE A 40 13.86 -0.13 6.45
CA ILE A 40 13.05 0.60 5.47
C ILE A 40 13.66 0.39 4.09
N GLN A 41 12.79 0.09 3.13
CA GLN A 41 13.15 -0.06 1.72
C GLN A 41 12.30 0.87 0.87
N SER A 42 12.92 1.83 0.19
CA SER A 42 12.26 2.60 -0.87
C SER A 42 11.89 1.69 -2.04
N THR A 43 10.69 1.82 -2.58
CA THR A 43 10.16 0.89 -3.59
C THR A 43 10.30 1.40 -5.01
N SER A 44 10.12 2.69 -5.25
CA SER A 44 10.18 3.28 -6.58
C SER A 44 10.19 4.80 -6.53
N ASP A 45 10.80 5.42 -7.54
CA ASP A 45 10.74 6.87 -7.81
C ASP A 45 9.61 7.22 -8.81
N GLN A 46 8.66 6.33 -9.03
CA GLN A 46 7.54 6.56 -9.94
C GLN A 46 6.59 7.63 -9.37
N GLU A 47 6.41 8.74 -10.09
CA GLU A 47 5.50 9.83 -9.71
C GLU A 47 4.09 9.68 -10.31
N ASP A 48 3.95 8.91 -11.40
CA ASP A 48 2.63 8.59 -11.97
C ASP A 48 1.85 7.69 -11.00
N TYR A 49 0.89 8.27 -10.30
CA TYR A 49 0.11 7.58 -9.26
C TYR A 49 -0.68 6.38 -9.80
N LEU A 50 -1.10 6.38 -11.07
CA LEU A 50 -1.81 5.26 -11.69
C LEU A 50 -0.87 4.07 -11.90
N ARG A 51 0.36 4.33 -12.34
CA ARG A 51 1.40 3.30 -12.48
C ARG A 51 1.90 2.82 -11.13
N TYR A 52 2.01 3.74 -10.18
CA TYR A 52 2.47 3.41 -8.83
C TYR A 52 1.57 2.38 -8.14
N ALA A 53 0.27 2.32 -8.46
CA ALA A 53 -0.64 1.31 -7.92
C ALA A 53 -0.15 -0.13 -8.13
N SER A 54 0.40 -0.44 -9.32
CA SER A 54 0.97 -1.78 -9.59
C SER A 54 2.25 -2.02 -8.77
N ILE A 55 3.08 -1.01 -8.59
CA ILE A 55 4.29 -1.11 -7.76
C ILE A 55 3.89 -1.34 -6.30
N ALA A 56 2.97 -0.53 -5.78
CA ALA A 56 2.47 -0.64 -4.41
C ALA A 56 1.79 -2.00 -4.15
N ALA A 57 0.95 -2.46 -5.08
CA ALA A 57 0.28 -3.75 -4.95
C ALA A 57 1.27 -4.93 -4.97
N ASN A 58 2.34 -4.85 -5.77
CA ASN A 58 3.29 -5.95 -5.93
C ASN A 58 4.46 -5.92 -4.93
N ALA A 59 4.78 -4.78 -4.33
CA ALA A 59 5.90 -4.67 -3.40
C ALA A 59 5.88 -5.74 -2.29
N PRO A 60 4.73 -6.08 -1.67
CA PRO A 60 4.69 -7.11 -0.64
C PRO A 60 4.93 -8.54 -1.12
N SER A 61 5.19 -8.76 -2.41
CA SER A 61 5.66 -10.07 -2.90
C SER A 61 7.13 -10.32 -2.59
N GLY A 62 7.91 -9.27 -2.35
CA GLY A 62 9.35 -9.36 -2.04
C GLY A 62 9.78 -8.66 -0.76
N LEU A 63 8.90 -7.85 -0.18
CA LEU A 63 9.14 -7.05 1.01
C LEU A 63 8.08 -7.34 2.07
N THR A 64 8.41 -7.15 3.35
CA THR A 64 7.33 -7.07 4.33
C THR A 64 6.59 -5.73 4.22
N PRO A 65 5.27 -5.69 4.44
CA PRO A 65 4.51 -4.44 4.29
C PRO A 65 5.04 -3.28 5.13
N GLU A 66 5.50 -3.53 6.36
CA GLU A 66 6.05 -2.50 7.23
C GLU A 66 7.45 -2.01 6.81
N GLN A 67 8.19 -2.80 6.02
CA GLN A 67 9.49 -2.43 5.47
C GLN A 67 9.36 -1.64 4.17
N SER A 68 8.30 -1.90 3.43
CA SER A 68 8.03 -1.34 2.11
C SER A 68 7.60 0.13 2.20
N ALA A 69 8.49 1.03 1.84
CA ALA A 69 8.20 2.47 1.79
C ALA A 69 7.59 2.85 0.45
N ILE A 70 6.35 3.30 0.51
CA ILE A 70 5.57 3.75 -0.64
C ILE A 70 5.47 5.27 -0.60
N TRP A 71 5.98 5.91 -1.64
CA TRP A 71 5.88 7.35 -1.80
C TRP A 71 4.47 7.75 -2.20
N SER A 72 3.91 8.71 -1.48
CA SER A 72 2.64 9.35 -1.81
C SER A 72 2.91 10.77 -2.27
N TYR A 73 2.53 11.12 -3.48
CA TYR A 73 2.82 12.39 -4.15
C TYR A 73 1.56 13.17 -4.53
N PRO A 74 0.72 13.66 -3.61
CA PRO A 74 -0.33 14.60 -3.96
C PRO A 74 0.28 15.86 -4.57
N MET A 75 -0.09 16.17 -5.83
CA MET A 75 0.53 17.21 -6.61
C MET A 75 -0.39 18.42 -6.74
N LYS A 76 0.21 19.61 -6.84
CA LYS A 76 -0.54 20.82 -7.16
C LYS A 76 -1.34 20.66 -8.44
N GLY A 77 -2.64 20.89 -8.36
CA GLY A 77 -3.57 20.76 -9.49
C GLY A 77 -4.03 19.34 -9.80
N GLY A 78 -3.61 18.33 -9.02
CA GLY A 78 -4.05 16.94 -9.17
C GLY A 78 -5.51 16.72 -8.78
N GLY A 79 -5.99 17.47 -7.78
CA GLY A 79 -7.37 17.42 -7.28
C GLY A 79 -7.67 16.19 -6.41
N ARG A 80 -8.94 16.10 -6.02
CA ARG A 80 -9.46 15.12 -5.06
C ARG A 80 -9.09 13.67 -5.39
N GLU A 81 -9.35 13.25 -6.63
CA GLU A 81 -9.14 11.85 -7.05
C GLU A 81 -7.66 11.46 -6.98
N GLU A 82 -6.79 12.35 -7.42
CA GLU A 82 -5.34 12.13 -7.39
C GLU A 82 -4.83 12.05 -5.95
N ALA A 83 -5.28 12.94 -5.06
CA ALA A 83 -4.91 12.92 -3.66
C ALA A 83 -5.35 11.62 -2.97
N VAL A 84 -6.60 11.19 -3.16
CA VAL A 84 -7.13 9.92 -2.63
C VAL A 84 -6.34 8.74 -3.18
N PHE A 85 -6.08 8.73 -4.48
CA PHE A 85 -5.39 7.63 -5.14
C PHE A 85 -3.94 7.48 -4.63
N ASN A 86 -3.22 8.59 -4.49
CA ASN A 86 -1.87 8.60 -3.92
C ASN A 86 -1.85 8.04 -2.50
N MET A 87 -2.81 8.43 -1.66
CA MET A 87 -2.90 7.91 -0.31
C MET A 87 -3.25 6.42 -0.30
N CYS A 88 -4.15 5.96 -1.17
CA CYS A 88 -4.47 4.53 -1.33
C CYS A 88 -3.24 3.71 -1.73
N ASN A 89 -2.34 4.25 -2.54
CA ASN A 89 -1.08 3.57 -2.87
C ASN A 89 -0.26 3.23 -1.63
N ALA A 90 -0.25 4.10 -0.62
CA ALA A 90 0.63 3.98 0.53
C ALA A 90 -0.01 3.37 1.79
N LEU A 91 -1.35 3.41 1.92
CA LEU A 91 -2.08 3.07 3.16
C LEU A 91 -1.80 1.66 3.71
N MET A 92 -1.48 0.69 2.85
CA MET A 92 -1.29 -0.70 3.24
C MET A 92 0.16 -1.05 3.59
N GLN A 93 1.06 -0.08 3.57
CA GLN A 93 2.49 -0.26 3.76
C GLN A 93 3.05 0.91 4.60
N ARG A 94 4.34 1.22 4.50
CA ARG A 94 4.91 2.39 5.15
C ARG A 94 4.68 3.62 4.27
N ILE A 95 3.97 4.61 4.77
CA ILE A 95 3.74 5.87 4.04
C ILE A 95 5.02 6.72 4.07
N HIS A 96 5.56 7.03 2.89
CA HIS A 96 6.48 8.13 2.68
C HIS A 96 5.73 9.28 2.04
N GLN A 97 5.36 10.27 2.85
CA GLN A 97 4.60 11.41 2.39
C GLN A 97 5.51 12.44 1.74
N SER A 98 5.23 12.77 0.50
CA SER A 98 5.91 13.76 -0.31
C SER A 98 4.90 14.58 -1.12
N GLY A 99 5.27 15.11 -2.27
CA GLY A 99 4.42 15.90 -3.13
C GLY A 99 4.36 17.38 -2.74
N HIS A 100 3.37 18.09 -3.25
CA HIS A 100 3.25 19.53 -3.09
C HIS A 100 2.27 19.92 -1.97
N LEU A 101 2.38 19.29 -0.79
CA LEU A 101 1.41 19.44 0.30
C LEU A 101 1.11 20.88 0.71
N ALA A 102 2.10 21.77 0.61
CA ALA A 102 1.92 23.17 0.92
C ALA A 102 1.16 23.99 -0.17
N GLU A 103 0.94 23.37 -1.34
CA GLU A 103 0.37 24.03 -2.51
C GLU A 103 -0.94 23.40 -3.00
N ILE A 104 -1.36 22.27 -2.41
CA ILE A 104 -2.65 21.65 -2.71
C ILE A 104 -3.78 22.38 -1.99
N PRO A 105 -5.02 22.38 -2.52
CA PRO A 105 -6.19 22.94 -1.85
C PRO A 105 -6.43 22.32 -0.47
N GLU A 106 -6.99 23.08 0.46
CA GLU A 106 -7.32 22.62 1.83
C GLU A 106 -8.21 21.38 1.84
N GLU A 107 -9.14 21.30 0.87
CA GLU A 107 -10.01 20.12 0.72
C GLU A 107 -9.24 18.84 0.39
N ASP A 108 -8.21 18.92 -0.47
CA ASP A 108 -7.34 17.79 -0.82
C ASP A 108 -6.39 17.46 0.34
N PHE A 109 -5.87 18.48 1.02
CA PHE A 109 -5.05 18.30 2.22
C PHE A 109 -5.82 17.61 3.35
N THR A 110 -7.09 17.90 3.50
CA THR A 110 -7.98 17.24 4.45
C THR A 110 -8.08 15.74 4.17
N LEU A 111 -8.11 15.32 2.90
CA LEU A 111 -8.10 13.90 2.52
C LEU A 111 -6.77 13.21 2.86
N VAL A 112 -5.65 13.89 2.64
CA VAL A 112 -4.34 13.38 3.06
C VAL A 112 -4.29 13.17 4.58
N LYS A 113 -4.76 14.16 5.34
CA LYS A 113 -4.85 14.07 6.81
C LYS A 113 -5.75 12.92 7.27
N GLU A 114 -6.92 12.77 6.66
CA GLU A 114 -7.85 11.66 6.94
C GLU A 114 -7.17 10.31 6.73
N ALA A 115 -6.45 10.14 5.61
CA ALA A 115 -5.69 8.91 5.33
C ALA A 115 -4.61 8.64 6.37
N LEU A 116 -3.85 9.66 6.76
CA LEU A 116 -2.82 9.53 7.79
C LEU A 116 -3.40 9.18 9.16
N ASP A 117 -4.54 9.74 9.52
CA ASP A 117 -5.23 9.42 10.76
C ASP A 117 -5.78 7.99 10.74
N TYR A 118 -6.36 7.56 9.63
CA TYR A 118 -6.73 6.15 9.44
C TYR A 118 -5.52 5.22 9.51
N TYR A 119 -4.43 5.53 8.82
CA TYR A 119 -3.18 4.76 8.84
C TYR A 119 -2.67 4.53 10.28
N LYS A 120 -2.70 5.55 11.12
CA LYS A 120 -2.29 5.43 12.54
C LYS A 120 -3.10 4.38 13.29
N THR A 121 -4.35 4.14 12.91
CA THR A 121 -5.21 3.11 13.53
C THR A 121 -4.88 1.70 13.08
N ILE A 122 -4.33 1.52 11.86
CA ILE A 122 -4.07 0.19 11.27
C ILE A 122 -2.59 -0.20 11.23
N ARG A 123 -1.65 0.74 11.36
CA ARG A 123 -0.21 0.47 11.22
C ARG A 123 0.32 -0.62 12.18
N GLY A 124 -0.33 -0.83 13.32
CA GLY A 124 -0.02 -1.91 14.24
C GLY A 124 -0.38 -3.29 13.70
N ASP A 125 -1.43 -3.37 12.88
CA ASP A 125 -1.85 -4.60 12.23
C ASP A 125 -0.96 -4.92 11.02
N ILE A 126 -0.49 -3.90 10.28
CA ILE A 126 0.38 -4.06 9.09
C ILE A 126 1.61 -4.91 9.39
N LYS A 127 2.25 -4.71 10.56
CA LYS A 127 3.43 -5.49 10.99
C LYS A 127 3.19 -7.00 11.11
N ARG A 128 1.94 -7.43 11.29
CA ARG A 128 1.56 -8.82 11.54
C ARG A 128 0.69 -9.40 10.45
N ALA A 129 0.32 -8.56 9.49
CA ALA A 129 -0.57 -8.95 8.42
C ALA A 129 0.17 -9.73 7.34
N LEU A 130 -0.50 -10.71 6.77
CA LEU A 130 -0.02 -11.45 5.61
C LEU A 130 -0.62 -10.85 4.35
N PRO A 131 0.20 -10.53 3.34
CA PRO A 131 -0.30 -10.01 2.08
C PRO A 131 -1.03 -11.11 1.29
N PHE A 132 -2.04 -10.69 0.52
CA PHE A 132 -2.72 -11.51 -0.47
C PHE A 132 -3.22 -10.65 -1.63
N TRP A 133 -3.40 -11.24 -2.79
CA TRP A 133 -3.75 -10.55 -4.02
C TRP A 133 -5.06 -11.11 -4.58
N PRO A 134 -6.21 -10.50 -4.28
CA PRO A 134 -7.51 -11.00 -4.78
C PRO A 134 -7.57 -11.13 -6.29
N LEU A 135 -6.95 -10.22 -7.03
CA LEU A 135 -6.89 -10.25 -8.51
C LEU A 135 -5.57 -10.81 -9.07
N GLY A 136 -4.72 -11.37 -8.21
CA GLY A 136 -3.35 -11.73 -8.59
C GLY A 136 -2.39 -10.54 -8.59
N THR A 137 -1.12 -10.79 -8.92
CA THR A 137 -0.12 -9.73 -9.13
C THR A 137 -0.46 -8.92 -10.36
N SER A 138 -0.26 -7.60 -10.28
CA SER A 138 -0.72 -6.68 -11.31
C SER A 138 0.36 -6.30 -12.31
N HIS A 139 -0.06 -5.94 -13.53
CA HIS A 139 0.74 -5.31 -14.57
C HIS A 139 0.36 -3.83 -14.73
N PHE A 140 1.21 -3.05 -15.38
CA PHE A 140 0.93 -1.63 -15.63
C PHE A 140 -0.31 -1.38 -16.50
N ALA A 141 -0.70 -2.36 -17.32
CA ALA A 141 -1.87 -2.26 -18.20
C ALA A 141 -3.20 -2.70 -17.52
N ASP A 142 -3.15 -3.28 -16.33
CA ASP A 142 -4.35 -3.76 -15.66
C ASP A 142 -5.24 -2.59 -15.24
N THR A 143 -6.52 -2.68 -15.57
CA THR A 143 -7.51 -1.63 -15.27
C THR A 143 -8.06 -1.74 -13.84
N TRP A 144 -7.96 -2.92 -13.22
CA TRP A 144 -8.23 -3.16 -11.82
C TRP A 144 -7.00 -3.76 -11.15
N VAL A 145 -6.66 -3.24 -10.00
CA VAL A 145 -5.54 -3.72 -9.17
C VAL A 145 -6.04 -3.91 -7.75
N SER A 146 -5.51 -4.89 -7.04
CA SER A 146 -5.86 -5.09 -5.63
C SER A 146 -4.68 -5.59 -4.82
N LEU A 147 -4.63 -5.15 -3.56
CA LEU A 147 -3.75 -5.67 -2.53
C LEU A 147 -4.57 -5.87 -1.27
N GLY A 148 -4.43 -7.03 -0.67
CA GLY A 148 -5.01 -7.34 0.63
C GLY A 148 -3.95 -7.59 1.69
N LEU A 149 -4.26 -7.24 2.93
CA LEU A 149 -3.51 -7.63 4.13
C LEU A 149 -4.47 -8.31 5.09
N LYS A 150 -4.17 -9.53 5.53
CA LYS A 150 -4.99 -10.25 6.50
C LYS A 150 -4.27 -10.47 7.82
N THR A 151 -5.00 -10.25 8.90
CA THR A 151 -4.64 -10.64 10.27
C THR A 151 -5.51 -11.82 10.71
N ALA A 152 -5.40 -12.23 11.97
CA ALA A 152 -6.27 -13.28 12.52
C ALA A 152 -7.77 -12.90 12.52
N HIS A 153 -8.10 -11.61 12.59
CA HIS A 153 -9.48 -11.15 12.82
C HIS A 153 -10.00 -10.14 11.80
N LYS A 154 -9.13 -9.63 10.94
CA LYS A 154 -9.44 -8.55 9.98
C LYS A 154 -8.72 -8.79 8.66
N ALA A 155 -9.35 -8.33 7.59
CA ALA A 155 -8.69 -8.14 6.29
C ALA A 155 -8.86 -6.69 5.84
N TYR A 156 -7.81 -6.12 5.32
CA TYR A 156 -7.77 -4.81 4.67
C TYR A 156 -7.56 -5.05 3.19
N ILE A 157 -8.31 -4.39 2.34
CA ILE A 157 -8.16 -4.53 0.89
C ILE A 157 -8.16 -3.15 0.28
N THR A 158 -7.10 -2.80 -0.44
CA THR A 158 -7.09 -1.66 -1.33
C THR A 158 -7.42 -2.13 -2.73
N VAL A 159 -8.32 -1.40 -3.39
CA VAL A 159 -8.75 -1.68 -4.76
C VAL A 159 -8.59 -0.41 -5.58
N TRP A 160 -7.87 -0.51 -6.68
CA TRP A 160 -7.65 0.61 -7.60
C TRP A 160 -8.37 0.33 -8.92
N ARG A 161 -9.14 1.32 -9.37
CA ARG A 161 -9.72 1.36 -10.71
C ARG A 161 -8.93 2.32 -11.58
N ARG A 162 -8.30 1.82 -12.64
CA ARG A 162 -7.46 2.59 -13.55
C ARG A 162 -8.09 2.65 -14.95
N GLY A 163 -9.24 3.33 -15.06
CA GLY A 163 -9.92 3.49 -16.34
C GLY A 163 -10.68 2.25 -16.83
N ALA A 164 -11.00 1.30 -15.94
CA ALA A 164 -11.88 0.18 -16.30
C ALA A 164 -13.26 0.71 -16.74
N PRO A 165 -13.83 0.19 -17.84
CA PRO A 165 -15.15 0.59 -18.32
C PRO A 165 -16.24 0.23 -17.32
N ASP A 166 -16.12 -0.94 -16.69
CA ASP A 166 -17.06 -1.39 -15.65
C ASP A 166 -16.81 -0.66 -14.34
N GLY A 167 -17.89 -0.20 -13.73
CA GLY A 167 -17.85 0.43 -12.41
C GLY A 167 -17.87 -0.57 -11.25
N ARG A 168 -17.72 -1.87 -11.52
CA ARG A 168 -17.77 -2.94 -10.51
C ARG A 168 -16.64 -3.92 -10.70
N CYS A 169 -16.09 -4.38 -9.57
CA CYS A 169 -15.10 -5.43 -9.54
C CYS A 169 -15.46 -6.47 -8.49
N THR A 170 -15.29 -7.74 -8.82
CA THR A 170 -15.52 -8.86 -7.89
C THR A 170 -14.17 -9.46 -7.50
N LEU A 171 -13.90 -9.47 -6.21
CA LEU A 171 -12.64 -9.87 -5.60
C LEU A 171 -12.82 -11.23 -4.90
N PRO A 172 -12.12 -12.29 -5.29
CA PRO A 172 -12.08 -13.54 -4.54
C PRO A 172 -11.40 -13.31 -3.17
N VAL A 173 -12.04 -13.75 -2.11
CA VAL A 173 -11.52 -13.75 -0.73
C VAL A 173 -11.80 -15.13 -0.13
N ASP A 174 -11.24 -16.16 -0.76
CA ASP A 174 -11.58 -17.57 -0.53
C ASP A 174 -11.40 -18.02 0.92
N PHE A 175 -10.47 -17.44 1.66
CA PHE A 175 -10.24 -17.77 3.08
C PHE A 175 -11.41 -17.34 4.00
N LEU A 176 -12.36 -16.54 3.49
CA LEU A 176 -13.58 -16.15 4.20
C LEU A 176 -14.83 -16.84 3.63
N ARG A 177 -14.71 -17.73 2.63
CA ARG A 177 -15.83 -18.46 2.05
C ARG A 177 -16.60 -19.24 3.13
N GLY A 178 -17.91 -19.18 3.09
CA GLY A 178 -18.80 -19.79 4.08
C GLY A 178 -19.01 -18.95 5.35
N ASN A 179 -18.32 -17.82 5.50
CA ASN A 179 -18.52 -16.95 6.65
C ASN A 179 -19.63 -15.92 6.36
N GLU A 180 -20.78 -16.12 6.98
CA GLU A 180 -21.95 -15.24 6.86
C GLU A 180 -21.83 -13.95 7.70
N HIS A 181 -20.90 -13.90 8.66
CA HIS A 181 -20.76 -12.80 9.61
C HIS A 181 -19.67 -11.78 9.22
N VAL A 182 -19.31 -11.74 7.94
CA VAL A 182 -18.34 -10.75 7.45
C VAL A 182 -18.98 -9.37 7.37
N ASN A 183 -18.46 -8.42 8.14
CA ASN A 183 -18.86 -7.02 8.05
C ASN A 183 -17.87 -6.27 7.15
N VAL A 184 -18.35 -5.71 6.06
CA VAL A 184 -17.54 -4.96 5.09
C VAL A 184 -17.90 -3.48 5.15
N ARG A 185 -16.87 -2.63 5.17
CA ARG A 185 -17.03 -1.18 5.04
C ARG A 185 -15.91 -0.59 4.20
N CYS A 186 -16.18 0.46 3.46
CA CYS A 186 -15.14 1.32 2.91
C CYS A 186 -14.56 2.15 4.08
N ALA A 187 -13.25 2.15 4.22
CA ALA A 187 -12.58 2.78 5.34
C ALA A 187 -11.99 4.15 4.98
N TYR A 188 -11.67 4.36 3.71
CA TYR A 188 -11.09 5.60 3.19
C TYR A 188 -11.44 5.79 1.71
N PRO A 189 -11.77 6.99 1.26
CA PRO A 189 -12.10 8.15 2.09
C PRO A 189 -13.46 7.97 2.78
N ALA A 190 -13.71 8.66 3.90
CA ALA A 190 -14.97 8.54 4.66
C ALA A 190 -16.17 9.00 3.83
N ASN A 191 -16.01 10.07 3.06
CA ASN A 191 -17.04 10.55 2.13
C ASN A 191 -16.84 9.93 0.74
N HIS A 192 -17.45 8.77 0.52
CA HIS A 192 -17.39 7.99 -0.73
C HIS A 192 -18.76 7.46 -1.13
N ASN A 193 -18.91 7.12 -2.40
CA ASN A 193 -20.12 6.49 -2.96
C ASN A 193 -19.96 4.99 -3.23
N THR A 194 -18.86 4.39 -2.81
CA THR A 194 -18.56 2.97 -3.06
C THR A 194 -19.51 2.08 -2.28
N LYS A 195 -20.16 1.15 -2.98
CA LYS A 195 -20.99 0.10 -2.39
C LYS A 195 -20.20 -1.18 -2.33
N CYS A 196 -20.17 -1.81 -1.17
CA CYS A 196 -19.50 -3.09 -0.96
C CYS A 196 -20.57 -4.17 -0.68
N ALA A 197 -20.43 -5.33 -1.32
CA ALA A 197 -21.31 -6.46 -1.09
C ALA A 197 -20.50 -7.75 -0.91
N TRP A 198 -20.77 -8.45 0.19
CA TRP A 198 -20.15 -9.74 0.48
C TRP A 198 -21.07 -10.88 0.05
N ASN A 199 -20.51 -11.89 -0.63
CA ASN A 199 -21.20 -13.13 -0.95
C ASN A 199 -20.48 -14.30 -0.24
N PRO A 200 -21.07 -14.84 0.85
CA PRO A 200 -20.43 -15.89 1.65
C PRO A 200 -20.31 -17.22 0.88
N GLU A 201 -21.30 -17.60 0.08
CA GLU A 201 -21.27 -18.86 -0.67
C GLU A 201 -20.11 -18.91 -1.65
N LYS A 202 -19.90 -17.81 -2.36
CA LYS A 202 -18.81 -17.67 -3.35
C LYS A 202 -17.48 -17.26 -2.73
N GLY A 203 -17.48 -16.71 -1.51
CA GLY A 203 -16.29 -16.13 -0.89
C GLY A 203 -15.81 -14.90 -1.66
N THR A 204 -16.73 -14.04 -2.11
CA THR A 204 -16.38 -12.88 -2.95
C THR A 204 -16.86 -11.57 -2.38
N LEU A 205 -16.04 -10.55 -2.53
CA LEU A 205 -16.36 -9.15 -2.26
C LEU A 205 -16.56 -8.42 -3.60
N THR A 206 -17.71 -7.79 -3.78
CA THR A 206 -17.97 -6.88 -4.91
C THR A 206 -17.88 -5.44 -4.44
N VAL A 207 -17.16 -4.62 -5.19
CA VAL A 207 -16.97 -3.18 -4.99
C VAL A 207 -17.37 -2.40 -6.22
#